data_b78fd9199dac6d5bd400ca199900e50e
#
_entry.id   b78fd9199dac6d5bd400ca199900e50e
#
_cell.length_a   1.000
_cell.length_b   1.000
_cell.length_c   1.000
_cell.angle_alpha   90.00
_cell.angle_beta   90.00
_cell.angle_gamma   90.00
#
_symmetry.space_group_name_H-M   'P 1'
#
loop_
_entity.id
_entity.type
_entity.pdbx_description
1 polymer ?
#
loop_
_entity_poly.entity_id
_entity_poly.type
_entity_poly.pdbx_seq_one_letter_code
_entity_poly.pdbx_strand_id
1 'polypeptide(L)'
;MDSKQAKPHDKLGIRLSQILIRLSAGERLRIDDLTVEFGVDRRTIQRDLNERLASLPIKRENGEYSLEPHALGKICFDDIRRFAKMSGVEALY
;
A
#
# COMPACT_ATOMS: atom_id res chain seq x y z
N MET A 1 15.56 -16.88 7.80
CA MET A 1 14.82 -16.46 7.74
C MET A 1 13.56 -16.09 8.20
N ASP A 2 13.54 -15.04 8.73
CA ASP A 2 12.42 -14.63 9.42
C ASP A 2 11.27 -14.22 8.56
N SER A 3 11.54 -13.89 7.35
CA SER A 3 10.45 -13.45 6.48
C SER A 3 9.39 -14.51 6.33
N LYS A 4 9.76 -15.76 6.42
CA LYS A 4 8.76 -16.80 6.30
C LYS A 4 8.00 -17.01 7.60
N GLN A 5 8.41 -16.32 8.64
CA GLN A 5 7.72 -16.36 9.90
C GLN A 5 6.77 -15.18 10.08
N ALA A 6 6.73 -14.26 9.11
CA ALA A 6 5.93 -13.06 9.23
C ALA A 6 4.45 -13.41 9.40
N LYS A 7 3.82 -12.73 10.33
CA LYS A 7 2.39 -12.91 10.56
C LYS A 7 1.61 -12.19 9.47
N PRO A 8 0.35 -12.58 9.25
CA PRO A 8 -0.47 -11.91 8.22
C PRO A 8 -0.55 -10.40 8.41
N HIS A 9 -0.60 -9.93 9.65
CA HIS A 9 -0.65 -8.50 9.91
C HIS A 9 0.62 -7.80 9.45
N ASP A 10 1.78 -8.44 9.68
CA ASP A 10 3.03 -7.88 9.27
C ASP A 10 3.10 -7.77 7.75
N LYS A 11 2.65 -8.81 7.07
CA LYS A 11 2.66 -8.80 5.61
C LYS A 11 1.74 -7.71 5.07
N LEU A 12 0.60 -7.54 5.68
CA LEU A 12 -0.34 -6.50 5.26
C LEU A 12 0.27 -5.12 5.44
N GLY A 13 0.86 -4.85 6.58
CA GLY A 13 1.46 -3.56 6.86
C GLY A 13 2.61 -3.26 5.93
N ILE A 14 3.46 -4.25 5.67
CA ILE A 14 4.57 -4.08 4.75
C ILE A 14 4.06 -3.77 3.36
N ARG A 15 3.06 -4.51 2.90
CA ARG A 15 2.49 -4.30 1.58
C ARG A 15 1.89 -2.90 1.44
N LEU A 16 1.08 -2.49 2.41
CA LEU A 16 0.46 -1.17 2.37
C LEU A 16 1.52 -0.06 2.40
N SER A 17 2.55 -0.23 3.21
CA SER A 17 3.61 0.77 3.29
C SER A 17 4.34 0.90 1.96
N GLN A 18 4.63 -0.21 1.30
CA GLN A 18 5.33 -0.17 0.03
C GLN A 18 4.47 0.44 -1.06
N ILE A 19 3.18 0.10 -1.09
CA ILE A 19 2.28 0.71 -2.04
C ILE A 19 2.22 2.22 -1.82
N LEU A 20 2.13 2.62 -0.56
CA LEU A 20 2.02 4.03 -0.22
C LEU A 20 3.27 4.80 -0.63
N ILE A 21 4.44 4.24 -0.38
CA ILE A 21 5.70 4.87 -0.74
C ILE A 21 5.77 5.06 -2.26
N ARG A 22 5.38 4.04 -3.00
CA ARG A 22 5.45 4.12 -4.45
C ARG A 22 4.45 5.12 -5.01
N LEU A 23 3.25 5.16 -4.43
CA LEU A 23 2.27 6.16 -4.83
C LEU A 23 2.77 7.56 -4.55
N SER A 24 3.39 7.76 -3.39
CA SER A 24 3.89 9.08 -3.03
C SER A 24 5.06 9.52 -3.91
N ALA A 25 5.73 8.56 -4.52
CA ALA A 25 6.81 8.85 -5.46
C ALA A 25 6.30 9.15 -6.87
N GLY A 26 4.99 9.10 -7.05
CA GLY A 26 4.41 9.42 -8.35
C GLY A 26 4.28 8.23 -9.28
N GLU A 27 4.46 7.02 -8.77
CA GLU A 27 4.34 5.85 -9.62
C GLU A 27 2.89 5.53 -9.95
N ARG A 28 2.69 4.93 -11.10
CA ARG A 28 1.40 4.41 -11.51
C ARG A 28 1.42 2.92 -11.31
N LEU A 29 0.50 2.40 -10.53
CA LEU A 29 0.50 1.00 -10.14
C LEU A 29 -0.66 0.26 -10.80
N ARG A 30 -0.37 -0.93 -11.30
CA ARG A 30 -1.40 -1.79 -11.90
C ARG A 30 -1.65 -2.95 -10.95
N ILE A 31 -2.93 -3.31 -10.81
CA ILE A 31 -3.29 -4.40 -9.91
C ILE A 31 -2.58 -5.69 -10.27
N ASP A 32 -2.53 -6.01 -11.57
CA ASP A 32 -1.90 -7.26 -11.99
C ASP A 32 -0.43 -7.33 -11.60
N ASP A 33 0.27 -6.21 -11.73
CA ASP A 33 1.68 -6.18 -11.36
C ASP A 33 1.85 -6.38 -9.86
N LEU A 34 0.97 -5.78 -9.08
CA LEU A 34 1.04 -5.87 -7.63
C LEU A 34 0.72 -7.29 -7.15
N THR A 35 -0.22 -7.97 -7.82
CA THR A 35 -0.52 -9.35 -7.44
C THR A 35 0.70 -10.24 -7.62
N VAL A 36 1.44 -10.04 -8.71
CA VAL A 36 2.64 -10.82 -8.94
C VAL A 36 3.72 -10.47 -7.94
N GLU A 37 3.91 -9.18 -7.73
CA GLU A 37 4.97 -8.72 -6.85
C GLU A 37 4.77 -9.18 -5.40
N PHE A 38 3.55 -9.10 -4.90
CA PHE A 38 3.27 -9.44 -3.52
C PHE A 38 2.75 -10.86 -3.31
N GLY A 39 2.48 -11.56 -4.39
CA GLY A 39 2.00 -12.94 -4.27
C GLY A 39 0.62 -13.06 -3.66
N VAL A 40 -0.26 -12.11 -3.96
CA VAL A 40 -1.64 -12.12 -3.45
C VAL A 40 -2.60 -12.02 -4.63
N ASP A 41 -3.88 -12.26 -4.39
CA ASP A 41 -4.85 -12.21 -5.48
C ASP A 41 -5.32 -10.79 -5.76
N ARG A 42 -6.04 -10.63 -6.87
CA ARG A 42 -6.53 -9.33 -7.29
C ARG A 42 -7.43 -8.70 -6.25
N ARG A 43 -8.29 -9.51 -5.64
CA ARG A 43 -9.23 -8.99 -4.65
C ARG A 43 -8.50 -8.35 -3.48
N THR A 44 -7.40 -8.96 -3.05
CA THR A 44 -6.62 -8.42 -1.95
C THR A 44 -6.06 -7.05 -2.31
N ILE A 45 -5.49 -6.91 -3.52
CA ILE A 45 -4.95 -5.62 -3.94
C ILE A 45 -6.08 -4.60 -4.14
N GLN A 46 -7.21 -5.01 -4.71
CA GLN A 46 -8.33 -4.11 -4.88
C GLN A 46 -8.81 -3.59 -3.53
N ARG A 47 -8.84 -4.46 -2.53
CA ARG A 47 -9.25 -4.07 -1.19
C ARG A 47 -8.24 -3.10 -0.58
N ASP A 48 -6.95 -3.36 -0.79
CA ASP A 48 -5.93 -2.46 -0.29
C ASP A 48 -6.11 -1.05 -0.86
N LEU A 49 -6.31 -0.96 -2.17
CA LEU A 49 -6.39 0.34 -2.82
C LEU A 49 -7.74 1.05 -2.62
N ASN A 50 -8.82 0.29 -2.57
CA ASN A 50 -10.16 0.89 -2.52
C ASN A 50 -10.71 1.01 -1.12
N GLU A 51 -10.23 0.23 -0.19
CA GLU A 51 -10.76 0.25 1.17
C GLU A 51 -9.73 0.67 2.19
N ARG A 52 -8.59 0.00 2.23
CA ARG A 52 -7.58 0.28 3.26
C ARG A 52 -6.88 1.61 3.05
N LEU A 53 -6.69 2.00 1.80
CA LEU A 53 -6.09 3.29 1.48
C LEU A 53 -7.12 4.29 1.01
N ALA A 54 -8.39 4.10 1.39
CA ALA A 54 -9.49 4.94 0.90
C ALA A 54 -9.38 6.39 1.34
N SER A 55 -8.63 6.66 2.40
CA SER A 55 -8.49 8.04 2.86
C SER A 55 -7.53 8.86 2.00
N LEU A 56 -6.85 8.21 1.07
CA LEU A 56 -5.89 8.90 0.23
C LEU A 56 -6.53 9.33 -1.09
N PRO A 57 -6.08 10.44 -1.67
CA PRO A 57 -6.60 10.89 -2.95
C PRO A 57 -5.98 10.09 -4.10
N ILE A 58 -6.43 8.86 -4.25
CA ILE A 58 -5.96 7.97 -5.30
C ILE A 58 -6.87 8.10 -6.50
N LYS A 59 -6.28 8.27 -7.67
CA LYS A 59 -7.07 8.27 -8.90
C LYS A 59 -6.80 6.99 -9.67
N ARG A 60 -7.80 6.58 -10.42
CA ARG A 60 -7.73 5.38 -11.21
C ARG A 60 -7.97 5.76 -12.67
N GLU A 61 -7.03 5.42 -13.52
CA GLU A 61 -7.12 5.82 -14.91
C GLU A 61 -6.49 4.74 -15.78
N ASN A 62 -7.26 4.23 -16.73
CA ASN A 62 -6.76 3.20 -17.65
C ASN A 62 -6.19 1.99 -16.93
N GLY A 63 -6.82 1.60 -15.83
CA GLY A 63 -6.36 0.43 -15.08
C GLY A 63 -5.16 0.67 -14.20
N GLU A 64 -4.72 1.92 -14.09
CA GLU A 64 -3.59 2.26 -13.24
C GLU A 64 -4.05 3.13 -12.08
N TYR A 65 -3.42 2.92 -10.93
CA TYR A 65 -3.71 3.69 -9.73
C TYR A 65 -2.52 4.60 -9.43
N SER A 66 -2.82 5.85 -9.12
CA SER A 66 -1.78 6.81 -8.78
C SER A 66 -2.37 7.84 -7.84
N LEU A 67 -1.51 8.64 -7.19
CA LEU A 67 -2.02 9.73 -6.37
C LEU A 67 -2.35 10.92 -7.25
N GLU A 68 -3.35 11.68 -6.82
CA GLU A 68 -3.64 12.95 -7.49
C GLU A 68 -2.41 13.82 -7.41
N PRO A 69 -2.10 14.57 -8.47
CA PRO A 69 -0.89 15.39 -8.49
C PRO A 69 -0.75 16.33 -7.29
N HIS A 70 -1.85 16.87 -6.80
CA HIS A 70 -1.79 17.81 -5.68
C HIS A 70 -1.38 17.13 -4.38
N ALA A 71 -1.42 15.81 -4.33
CA ALA A 71 -1.08 15.06 -3.12
C ALA A 71 0.32 14.47 -3.16
N LEU A 72 1.00 14.60 -4.28
CA LEU A 72 2.34 14.04 -4.40
C LEU A 72 3.27 14.74 -3.41
N GLY A 73 4.05 13.94 -2.70
CA GLY A 73 5.02 14.50 -1.76
C GLY A 73 4.43 14.90 -0.42
N LYS A 74 3.11 14.78 -0.25
CA LYS A 74 2.47 15.16 1.01
C LYS A 74 2.32 14.00 1.98
N ILE A 75 2.54 12.79 1.51
CA ILE A 75 2.46 11.64 2.39
C ILE A 75 3.79 11.53 3.11
N CYS A 76 3.76 11.67 4.42
CA CYS A 76 4.98 11.67 5.20
C CYS A 76 5.14 10.34 5.95
N PHE A 77 6.28 10.21 6.60
CA PHE A 77 6.58 8.99 7.34
C PHE A 77 5.51 8.70 8.38
N ASP A 78 4.93 9.73 8.99
CA ASP A 78 3.89 9.51 10.00
C ASP A 78 2.66 8.87 9.39
N ASP A 79 2.32 9.19 8.16
CA ASP A 79 1.18 8.56 7.49
C ASP A 79 1.44 7.09 7.27
N ILE A 80 2.66 6.76 6.89
CA ILE A 80 3.05 5.36 6.68
C ILE A 80 2.96 4.61 7.99
N ARG A 81 3.44 5.22 9.07
CA ARG A 81 3.37 4.59 10.39
C ARG A 81 1.93 4.38 10.82
N ARG A 82 1.05 5.31 10.50
CA ARG A 82 -0.35 5.18 10.86
C ARG A 82 -0.98 3.96 10.21
N PHE A 83 -0.68 3.73 8.94
CA PHE A 83 -1.23 2.56 8.26
C PHE A 83 -0.62 1.28 8.80
N ALA A 84 0.66 1.29 9.12
CA ALA A 84 1.29 0.12 9.72
C ALA A 84 0.65 -0.19 11.06
N LYS A 85 0.37 0.83 11.84
CA LYS A 85 -0.27 0.65 13.13
C LYS A 85 -1.67 0.08 12.99
N MET A 86 -2.43 0.61 12.03
CA MET A 86 -3.78 0.11 11.79
C MET A 86 -3.77 -1.35 11.36
N SER A 87 -2.68 -1.79 10.74
CA SER A 87 -2.56 -3.16 10.28
C SER A 87 -1.97 -4.08 11.34
N GLY A 88 -1.66 -3.56 12.51
CA GLY A 88 -1.15 -4.38 13.59
C GLY A 88 0.34 -4.67 13.52
N VAL A 89 1.09 -3.87 12.78
CA VAL A 89 2.53 -4.09 12.65
C VAL A 89 3.37 -3.04 13.34
N GLU A 90 2.74 -2.22 14.18
CA GLU A 90 3.50 -1.14 14.81
C GLU A 90 4.66 -1.66 15.66
N ALA A 91 4.57 -2.90 16.09
CA ALA A 91 5.64 -3.47 16.90
C ALA A 91 6.94 -3.64 16.11
N LEU A 92 6.88 -3.49 14.82
CA LEU A 92 8.07 -3.61 13.98
C LEU A 92 8.89 -2.32 13.98
N TYR A 93 8.36 -1.28 14.55
CA TYR A 93 9.02 0.03 14.55
C TYR A 93 9.35 0.52 15.99
#